data_cf6b0972f3e522e8f1b5d64448c9f64a
#
_entry.id   cf6b0972f3e522e8f1b5d64448c9f64a
#
_cell.length_a   1.000
_cell.length_b   1.000
_cell.length_c   1.000
_cell.angle_alpha   90.00
_cell.angle_beta   90.00
_cell.angle_gamma   90.00
#
_symmetry.space_group_name_H-M   'P 1'
#
loop_
_entity.id
_entity.type
_entity.pdbx_description
1 polymer ?
#
loop_
_entity_poly.entity_id
_entity_poly.type
_entity_poly.pdbx_seq_one_letter_code
_entity_poly.pdbx_strand_id
1 'polypeptide(L)'
;MLYTAVWAHRGASAYAPENTMAAFLLARRLGADAVELDVHLTADGEVVVCHDNDIKRCSNGEGLIEDKTLEELLSYDFGYSALFGERFKGE
;
A
#
# COMPACT_ATOMS: atom_id res chain seq x y z
N MET A 1 27.37 15.14 -16.34
CA MET A 1 25.92 14.88 -16.46
C MET A 1 25.31 14.80 -15.08
N LEU A 2 24.23 15.54 -14.85
CA LEU A 2 23.49 15.46 -13.60
C LEU A 2 22.44 14.37 -13.71
N TYR A 3 22.38 13.52 -12.71
CA TYR A 3 21.37 12.48 -12.60
C TYR A 3 20.39 12.83 -11.46
N THR A 4 19.11 12.83 -11.78
CA THR A 4 18.05 13.07 -10.79
C THR A 4 17.28 11.77 -10.57
N ALA A 5 17.36 11.24 -9.35
CA ALA A 5 16.57 10.06 -8.99
C ALA A 5 15.11 10.44 -8.77
N VAL A 6 14.19 9.60 -9.25
CA VAL A 6 12.75 9.73 -9.04
C VAL A 6 12.29 8.63 -8.09
N TRP A 7 11.75 9.03 -6.93
CA TRP A 7 11.24 8.13 -5.91
C TRP A 7 9.72 8.16 -5.92
N ALA A 8 9.10 7.00 -6.06
CA ALA A 8 7.65 6.88 -6.02
C ALA A 8 7.19 6.71 -4.57
N HIS A 9 6.61 7.74 -3.98
CA HIS A 9 6.07 7.77 -2.63
C HIS A 9 4.88 6.81 -2.52
N ARG A 10 5.03 5.73 -1.73
CA ARG A 10 4.04 4.65 -1.59
C ARG A 10 3.69 3.97 -2.92
N GLY A 11 4.67 3.94 -3.84
CA GLY A 11 4.47 3.51 -5.22
C GLY A 11 3.87 4.62 -6.08
N ALA A 12 3.27 4.27 -7.21
CA ALA A 12 2.57 5.23 -8.08
C ALA A 12 1.20 5.59 -7.51
N SER A 13 1.18 6.20 -6.32
CA SER A 13 -0.02 6.40 -5.49
C SER A 13 -1.07 7.33 -6.09
N ALA A 14 -0.72 8.14 -7.08
CA ALA A 14 -1.68 8.98 -7.81
C ALA A 14 -2.52 8.15 -8.79
N TYR A 15 -2.06 6.96 -9.18
CA TYR A 15 -2.69 6.14 -10.22
C TYR A 15 -3.16 4.77 -9.74
N ALA A 16 -2.66 4.31 -8.60
CA ALA A 16 -2.98 3.01 -8.02
C ALA A 16 -2.97 3.11 -6.48
N PRO A 17 -3.66 2.20 -5.77
CA PRO A 17 -3.72 2.27 -4.32
C PRO A 17 -2.33 2.27 -3.69
N GLU A 18 -2.08 3.23 -2.80
CA GLU A 18 -0.79 3.38 -2.13
C GLU A 18 -0.36 2.10 -1.43
N ASN A 19 0.97 1.85 -1.39
CA ASN A 19 1.57 0.72 -0.65
C ASN A 19 1.01 -0.65 -1.06
N THR A 20 0.57 -0.80 -2.32
CA THR A 20 0.15 -2.09 -2.87
C THR A 20 1.12 -2.54 -3.94
N MET A 21 1.10 -3.83 -4.24
CA MET A 21 1.89 -4.36 -5.34
C MET A 21 1.53 -3.69 -6.67
N ALA A 22 0.24 -3.40 -6.90
CA ALA A 22 -0.21 -2.67 -8.09
C ALA A 22 0.49 -1.33 -8.23
N ALA A 23 0.59 -0.54 -7.14
CA ALA A 23 1.26 0.77 -7.15
C ALA A 23 2.77 0.64 -7.38
N PHE A 24 3.41 -0.36 -6.78
CA PHE A 24 4.86 -0.57 -6.94
C PHE A 24 5.20 -1.04 -8.36
N LEU A 25 4.44 -1.96 -8.92
CA LEU A 25 4.64 -2.42 -10.30
C LEU A 25 4.40 -1.30 -11.31
N LEU A 26 3.38 -0.47 -11.09
CA LEU A 26 3.12 0.67 -11.95
C LEU A 26 4.25 1.70 -11.87
N ALA A 27 4.78 1.97 -10.68
CA ALA A 27 5.94 2.85 -10.51
C ALA A 27 7.14 2.37 -11.34
N ARG A 28 7.39 1.06 -11.33
CA ARG A 28 8.44 0.45 -12.13
C ARG A 28 8.20 0.67 -13.64
N ARG A 29 6.98 0.46 -14.10
CA ARG A 29 6.62 0.68 -15.52
C ARG A 29 6.76 2.13 -15.95
N LEU A 30 6.48 3.06 -15.04
CA LEU A 30 6.61 4.49 -15.30
C LEU A 30 8.05 4.99 -15.20
N GLY A 31 8.99 4.11 -14.88
CA GLY A 31 10.41 4.44 -14.88
C GLY A 31 10.92 5.07 -13.59
N ALA A 32 10.25 4.89 -12.47
CA ALA A 32 10.76 5.34 -11.18
C ALA A 32 12.07 4.62 -10.84
N ASP A 33 13.01 5.34 -10.24
CA ASP A 33 14.31 4.78 -9.84
C ASP A 33 14.21 3.97 -8.55
N ALA A 34 13.24 4.34 -7.69
CA ALA A 34 13.00 3.68 -6.40
C ALA A 34 11.56 3.87 -5.99
N VAL A 35 11.11 3.08 -5.02
CA VAL A 35 9.82 3.27 -4.36
C VAL A 35 10.05 3.53 -2.88
N GLU A 36 9.20 4.35 -2.29
CA GLU A 36 9.15 4.57 -0.86
C GLU A 36 7.95 3.79 -0.32
N LEU A 37 8.10 3.14 0.81
CA LEU A 37 7.03 2.38 1.44
C LEU A 37 7.08 2.55 2.96
N ASP A 38 5.96 2.25 3.59
CA ASP A 38 5.77 2.34 5.03
C ASP A 38 5.45 0.95 5.58
N VAL A 39 6.00 0.59 6.73
CA VAL A 39 5.79 -0.73 7.32
C VAL A 39 5.31 -0.64 8.77
N HIS A 40 4.54 -1.65 9.17
CA HIS A 40 4.06 -1.85 10.54
C HIS A 40 4.18 -3.32 10.93
N LEU A 41 4.16 -3.58 12.23
CA LEU A 41 4.10 -4.94 12.76
C LEU A 41 2.67 -5.33 13.11
N THR A 42 2.29 -6.53 12.72
CA THR A 42 1.01 -7.13 13.10
C THR A 42 1.06 -7.66 14.54
N ALA A 43 -0.09 -8.09 15.07
CA ALA A 43 -0.17 -8.68 16.41
C ALA A 43 0.70 -9.93 16.54
N ASP A 44 0.88 -10.69 15.44
CA ASP A 44 1.71 -11.91 15.41
C ASP A 44 3.14 -11.66 14.92
N GLY A 45 3.57 -10.38 14.86
CA GLY A 45 4.95 -10.01 14.58
C GLY A 45 5.36 -10.04 13.12
N GLU A 46 4.42 -10.08 12.19
CA GLU A 46 4.69 -10.02 10.76
C GLU A 46 4.82 -8.56 10.30
N VAL A 47 5.70 -8.32 9.33
CA VAL A 47 5.89 -6.99 8.73
C VAL A 47 4.93 -6.83 7.56
N VAL A 48 4.13 -5.76 7.58
CA VAL A 48 3.18 -5.43 6.52
C VAL A 48 3.41 -4.00 6.03
N VAL A 49 3.00 -3.73 4.79
CA VAL A 49 3.20 -2.45 4.13
C VAL A 49 1.90 -1.64 4.20
N CYS A 50 1.91 -0.55 4.97
CA CYS A 50 0.77 0.35 5.11
C CYS A 50 1.26 1.65 5.77
N HIS A 51 0.70 2.79 5.39
CA HIS A 51 1.11 4.07 5.99
C HIS A 51 0.47 4.30 7.35
N ASP A 52 -0.85 4.23 7.43
CA ASP A 52 -1.59 4.52 8.65
C ASP A 52 -1.53 3.35 9.63
N ASN A 53 -1.64 3.63 10.91
CA ASN A 53 -1.78 2.60 11.95
C ASN A 53 -3.11 1.85 11.82
N ASP A 54 -4.17 2.55 11.36
CA ASP A 54 -5.51 2.01 11.15
C ASP A 54 -5.72 1.74 9.66
N ILE A 55 -6.33 0.59 9.32
CA ILE A 55 -6.52 0.18 7.93
C ILE A 55 -7.73 0.85 7.24
N LYS A 56 -8.45 1.69 7.93
CA LYS A 56 -9.75 2.22 7.47
C LYS A 56 -9.67 3.01 6.17
N ARG A 57 -8.65 3.85 6.00
CA ARG A 57 -8.58 4.78 4.86
C ARG A 57 -8.44 4.06 3.52
N CYS A 58 -7.60 3.03 3.46
CA CYS A 58 -7.24 2.37 2.18
C CYS A 58 -7.88 0.99 2.00
N SER A 59 -8.66 0.52 2.96
CA SER A 59 -9.26 -0.81 2.92
C SER A 59 -10.76 -0.77 3.18
N ASN A 60 -11.40 -1.93 3.06
CA ASN A 60 -12.80 -2.12 3.41
C ASN A 60 -13.03 -2.52 4.88
N GLY A 61 -11.98 -2.49 5.69
CA GLY A 61 -12.03 -2.77 7.11
C GLY A 61 -11.70 -1.56 7.97
N GLU A 62 -11.53 -1.79 9.26
CA GLU A 62 -11.11 -0.79 10.22
C GLU A 62 -10.38 -1.45 11.39
N GLY A 63 -9.65 -0.65 12.17
CA GLY A 63 -8.91 -1.11 13.33
C GLY A 63 -7.41 -1.03 13.13
N LEU A 64 -6.67 -1.15 14.24
CA LEU A 64 -5.23 -1.00 14.25
C LEU A 64 -4.53 -2.25 13.73
N ILE A 65 -3.48 -2.06 12.94
CA ILE A 65 -2.65 -3.15 12.42
C ILE A 65 -2.05 -3.97 13.56
N GLU A 66 -1.59 -3.31 14.63
CA GLU A 66 -0.97 -3.98 15.77
C GLU A 66 -1.92 -4.91 16.54
N ASP A 67 -3.22 -4.73 16.36
CA ASP A 67 -4.25 -5.54 17.01
C ASP A 67 -4.75 -6.71 16.13
N LYS A 68 -4.23 -6.83 14.91
CA LYS A 68 -4.66 -7.83 13.92
C LYS A 68 -3.51 -8.75 13.53
N THR A 69 -3.85 -10.02 13.24
CA THR A 69 -2.89 -10.96 12.68
C THR A 69 -2.74 -10.73 11.17
N LEU A 70 -1.67 -11.27 10.59
CA LEU A 70 -1.50 -11.22 9.13
C LEU A 70 -2.69 -11.88 8.42
N GLU A 71 -3.18 -13.01 8.93
CA GLU A 71 -4.32 -13.72 8.34
C GLU A 71 -5.57 -12.83 8.32
N GLU A 72 -5.84 -12.11 9.43
CA GLU A 72 -6.94 -11.16 9.49
C GLU A 72 -6.78 -10.04 8.46
N LEU A 73 -5.57 -9.48 8.36
CA LEU A 73 -5.30 -8.39 7.41
C LEU A 73 -5.48 -8.84 5.96
N LEU A 74 -5.09 -10.07 5.62
CA LEU A 74 -5.27 -10.61 4.27
C LEU A 74 -6.73 -10.82 3.89
N SER A 75 -7.64 -10.82 4.85
CA SER A 75 -9.08 -10.93 4.59
C SER A 75 -9.72 -9.63 4.09
N TYR A 76 -9.04 -8.50 4.23
CA TYR A 76 -9.54 -7.19 3.78
C TYR A 76 -9.06 -6.86 2.38
N ASP A 77 -9.80 -5.98 1.71
CA ASP A 77 -9.48 -5.46 0.38
C ASP A 77 -8.81 -4.10 0.52
N PHE A 78 -7.57 -3.97 0.04
CA PHE A 78 -6.77 -2.74 0.07
C PHE A 78 -6.77 -2.02 -1.27
N GLY A 79 -7.75 -2.28 -2.12
CA GLY A 79 -7.90 -1.59 -3.41
C GLY A 79 -8.31 -0.13 -3.32
N TYR A 80 -8.49 0.41 -2.12
CA TYR A 80 -8.82 1.80 -1.86
C TYR A 80 -10.05 2.24 -2.66
N SER A 81 -11.18 1.57 -2.47
CA SER A 81 -12.38 1.78 -3.27
C SER A 81 -12.95 3.20 -3.17
N ALA A 82 -12.75 3.90 -2.06
CA ALA A 82 -13.18 5.29 -1.90
C ALA A 82 -12.52 6.22 -2.92
N LEU A 83 -11.31 5.89 -3.40
CA LEU A 83 -10.56 6.70 -4.35
C LEU A 83 -10.56 6.09 -5.76
N PHE A 84 -10.47 4.77 -5.88
CA PHE A 84 -10.29 4.08 -7.16
C PHE A 84 -11.50 3.24 -7.60
N GLY A 85 -12.57 3.21 -6.82
CA GLY A 85 -13.72 2.36 -7.12
C GLY A 85 -13.34 0.88 -7.11
N GLU A 86 -13.78 0.13 -8.12
CA GLU A 86 -13.53 -1.31 -8.18
C GLU A 86 -12.31 -1.71 -9.03
N ARG A 87 -11.56 -0.73 -9.54
CA ARG A 87 -10.42 -0.99 -10.45
C ARG A 87 -9.36 -1.91 -9.85
N PHE A 88 -9.14 -1.83 -8.54
CA PHE A 88 -8.11 -2.59 -7.83
C PHE A 88 -8.70 -3.50 -6.76
N LYS A 89 -9.92 -3.95 -6.95
CA LYS A 89 -10.59 -4.84 -6.00
C LYS A 89 -9.77 -6.11 -5.80
N GLY A 90 -9.58 -6.48 -4.53
CA GLY A 90 -8.82 -7.67 -4.14
C GLY A 90 -7.35 -7.42 -3.85
N GLU A 91 -6.89 -6.18 -3.93
CA GLU A 91 -5.50 -5.82 -3.65
C GLU A 91 -5.13 -5.88 -2.17
#